data_5e22800c94e4387bd942a73217e2da3d
#
_entry.id   5e22800c94e4387bd942a73217e2da3d
#
_cell.length_a   1.000
_cell.length_b   1.000
_cell.length_c   1.000
_cell.angle_alpha   90.00
_cell.angle_beta   90.00
_cell.angle_gamma   90.00
#
_symmetry.space_group_name_H-M   'P 1'
#
loop_
_entity.id
_entity.type
_entity.pdbx_description
1 polymer ?
#
loop_
_entity_poly.entity_id
_entity_poly.type
_entity_poly.pdbx_seq_one_letter_code
_entity_poly.pdbx_strand_id
1 'polypeptide(L)'
;MTPSEARDQICATGLSLHQRGYVHATAGNLSVRLDDGSFLITPTDACLGTLQPERLAHVGADGVQTSGDRASKTLALHRRIYAADPQARCVLHTHATHLVALTLAGVWQAQDIVPPITPYYVMKVGHVPLAPYRRPGDPATADWVHDTLAASVAAGRPLRAVMLDRLGPVVWHRSPAEASAVLEELEETARLWLLIGRNVAPLSAAQIDELRQAFGAVW
;
A
#
# COMPACT_ATOMS: atom_id res chain seq x y z
N MET A 1 1.15 -18.33 9.13
CA MET A 1 1.33 -17.30 10.18
C MET A 1 0.23 -17.44 11.20
N THR A 2 0.55 -17.63 12.47
CA THR A 2 -0.43 -17.70 13.56
C THR A 2 -1.07 -16.34 13.83
N PRO A 3 -2.27 -16.27 14.43
CA PRO A 3 -2.87 -15.00 14.82
C PRO A 3 -2.02 -14.16 15.78
N SER A 4 -1.26 -14.80 16.69
CA SER A 4 -0.36 -14.10 17.59
C SER A 4 0.80 -13.43 16.85
N GLU A 5 1.51 -14.19 16.00
CA GLU A 5 2.59 -13.65 15.15
C GLU A 5 2.10 -12.49 14.27
N ALA A 6 0.90 -12.61 13.71
CA ALA A 6 0.33 -11.55 12.89
C ALA A 6 0.03 -10.27 13.69
N ARG A 7 -0.46 -10.41 14.94
CA ARG A 7 -0.67 -9.26 15.84
C ARG A 7 0.63 -8.55 16.17
N ASP A 8 1.67 -9.31 16.50
CA ASP A 8 2.98 -8.76 16.82
C ASP A 8 3.60 -8.04 15.60
N GLN A 9 3.49 -8.63 14.41
CA GLN A 9 3.96 -8.01 13.17
C GLN A 9 3.18 -6.74 12.82
N ILE A 10 1.86 -6.71 13.01
CA ILE A 10 1.05 -5.49 12.81
C ILE A 10 1.52 -4.38 13.75
N CYS A 11 1.70 -4.67 15.02
CA CYS A 11 2.14 -3.68 16.00
C CYS A 11 3.55 -3.17 15.70
N ALA A 12 4.50 -4.06 15.42
CA ALA A 12 5.88 -3.69 15.07
C ALA A 12 5.94 -2.85 13.78
N THR A 13 5.17 -3.23 12.75
CA THR A 13 5.07 -2.48 11.50
C THR A 13 4.46 -1.11 11.73
N GLY A 14 3.35 -1.02 12.48
CA GLY A 14 2.69 0.24 12.80
C GLY A 14 3.63 1.21 13.54
N LEU A 15 4.38 0.72 14.52
CA LEU A 15 5.39 1.50 15.24
C LEU A 15 6.49 2.01 14.30
N SER A 16 7.01 1.16 13.41
CA SER A 16 8.03 1.54 12.43
C SER A 16 7.52 2.63 11.48
N LEU A 17 6.31 2.50 10.94
CA LEU A 17 5.70 3.50 10.06
C LEU A 17 5.50 4.85 10.77
N HIS A 18 5.09 4.82 12.04
CA HIS A 18 4.92 6.03 12.85
C HIS A 18 6.27 6.71 13.14
N GLN A 19 7.30 5.95 13.52
CA GLN A 19 8.64 6.48 13.78
C GLN A 19 9.31 7.07 12.55
N ARG A 20 9.01 6.55 11.36
CA ARG A 20 9.50 7.08 10.07
C ARG A 20 8.71 8.29 9.57
N GLY A 21 7.60 8.65 10.22
CA GLY A 21 6.74 9.75 9.79
C GLY A 21 5.87 9.43 8.56
N TYR A 22 5.65 8.16 8.25
CA TYR A 22 4.76 7.74 7.15
C TYR A 22 3.29 7.79 7.54
N VAL A 23 3.02 7.87 8.83
CA VAL A 23 1.71 8.13 9.43
C VAL A 23 1.85 9.10 10.60
N HIS A 24 0.79 9.83 10.89
CA HIS A 24 0.71 10.77 12.02
C HIS A 24 -0.67 10.70 12.67
N ALA A 25 -0.76 11.09 13.93
CA ALA A 25 -1.99 11.03 14.72
C ALA A 25 -2.66 9.64 14.58
N THR A 26 -3.88 9.60 14.04
CA THR A 26 -4.65 8.37 13.80
C THR A 26 -4.78 8.04 12.31
N ALA A 27 -3.90 8.61 11.48
CA ALA A 27 -3.88 8.35 10.06
C ALA A 27 -3.32 6.94 9.75
N GLY A 28 -3.81 6.37 8.64
CA GLY A 28 -3.34 5.08 8.17
C GLY A 28 -4.04 3.88 8.82
N ASN A 29 -3.83 2.74 8.23
CA ASN A 29 -4.34 1.45 8.71
C ASN A 29 -3.56 0.30 8.08
N LEU A 30 -3.61 -0.85 8.72
CA LEU A 30 -2.87 -2.04 8.37
C LEU A 30 -3.71 -3.27 8.62
N SER A 31 -3.73 -4.20 7.66
CA SER A 31 -4.35 -5.51 7.86
C SER A 31 -3.45 -6.66 7.43
N VAL A 32 -3.69 -7.84 8.01
CA VAL A 32 -3.08 -9.11 7.63
C VAL A 32 -4.18 -10.13 7.43
N ARG A 33 -4.15 -10.86 6.29
CA ARG A 33 -5.01 -12.01 6.03
C ARG A 33 -4.37 -13.27 6.57
N LEU A 34 -5.10 -13.98 7.40
CA LEU A 34 -4.70 -15.26 8.00
C LEU A 34 -4.95 -16.44 7.04
N ASP A 35 -4.42 -17.61 7.40
CA ASP A 35 -4.49 -18.81 6.54
C ASP A 35 -5.90 -19.42 6.46
N ASP A 36 -6.73 -19.15 7.45
CA ASP A 36 -8.15 -19.53 7.48
C ASP A 36 -9.07 -18.56 6.70
N GLY A 37 -8.47 -17.52 6.08
CA GLY A 37 -9.20 -16.49 5.35
C GLY A 37 -9.75 -15.36 6.20
N SER A 38 -9.59 -15.41 7.52
CA SER A 38 -9.92 -14.30 8.42
C SER A 38 -8.89 -13.17 8.33
N PHE A 39 -9.18 -12.02 8.94
CA PHE A 39 -8.34 -10.83 8.88
C PHE A 39 -8.09 -10.28 10.27
N LEU A 40 -6.86 -9.83 10.50
CA LEU A 40 -6.55 -8.89 11.57
C LEU A 40 -6.38 -7.49 10.94
N ILE A 41 -7.00 -6.49 11.53
CA ILE A 41 -6.92 -5.10 11.06
C ILE A 41 -6.82 -4.13 12.23
N THR A 42 -6.10 -3.04 12.03
CA THR A 42 -6.01 -1.96 13.02
C THR A 42 -7.39 -1.35 13.30
N PRO A 43 -7.68 -0.97 14.54
CA PRO A 43 -8.95 -0.34 14.88
C PRO A 43 -9.14 1.02 14.18
N THR A 44 -10.38 1.43 14.04
CA THR A 44 -10.70 2.79 13.57
C THR A 44 -10.14 3.82 14.53
N ASP A 45 -9.59 4.91 13.97
CA ASP A 45 -9.03 6.04 14.72
C ASP A 45 -7.89 5.65 15.71
N ALA A 46 -7.22 4.51 15.51
CA ALA A 46 -6.06 4.09 16.30
C ALA A 46 -4.76 4.74 15.80
N CYS A 47 -3.90 5.16 16.74
CA CYS A 47 -2.54 5.57 16.42
C CYS A 47 -1.67 4.33 16.14
N LEU A 48 -1.09 4.23 14.94
CA LEU A 48 -0.26 3.07 14.56
C LEU A 48 1.01 2.93 15.41
N GLY A 49 1.49 4.04 16.01
CA GLY A 49 2.66 4.04 16.89
C GLY A 49 2.43 3.47 18.29
N THR A 50 1.19 3.21 18.68
CA THR A 50 0.82 2.75 20.04
C THR A 50 -0.20 1.61 20.00
N LEU A 51 -0.18 0.80 18.96
CA LEU A 51 -1.07 -0.36 18.84
C LEU A 51 -0.82 -1.38 19.95
N GLN A 52 -1.90 -2.02 20.38
CA GLN A 52 -1.87 -3.13 21.34
C GLN A 52 -2.43 -4.38 20.66
N PRO A 53 -1.74 -5.53 20.72
CA PRO A 53 -2.11 -6.73 19.99
C PRO A 53 -3.55 -7.20 20.25
N GLU A 54 -4.02 -7.14 21.49
CA GLU A 54 -5.34 -7.55 21.93
C GLU A 54 -6.47 -6.63 21.41
N ARG A 55 -6.15 -5.38 21.09
CA ARG A 55 -7.11 -4.40 20.56
C ARG A 55 -7.30 -4.48 19.05
N LEU A 56 -6.43 -5.19 18.33
CA LEU A 56 -6.58 -5.40 16.89
C LEU A 56 -7.87 -6.14 16.59
N ALA A 57 -8.67 -5.61 15.66
CA ALA A 57 -9.91 -6.23 15.26
C ALA A 57 -9.64 -7.55 14.53
N HIS A 58 -10.29 -8.63 14.97
CA HIS A 58 -10.31 -9.90 14.26
C HIS A 58 -11.65 -10.03 13.53
N VAL A 59 -11.57 -10.20 12.22
CA VAL A 59 -12.76 -10.25 11.35
C VAL A 59 -12.73 -11.57 10.58
N GLY A 60 -13.79 -12.35 10.69
CA GLY A 60 -13.93 -13.62 9.98
C GLY A 60 -13.92 -13.46 8.46
N ALA A 61 -13.71 -14.56 7.74
CA ALA A 61 -13.78 -14.59 6.27
C ALA A 61 -15.15 -14.10 5.74
N ASP A 62 -16.21 -14.32 6.50
CA ASP A 62 -17.57 -13.82 6.25
C ASP A 62 -17.71 -12.29 6.42
N GLY A 63 -16.72 -11.66 7.06
CA GLY A 63 -16.72 -10.22 7.35
C GLY A 63 -17.31 -9.84 8.70
N VAL A 64 -17.66 -10.82 9.54
CA VAL A 64 -18.15 -10.57 10.91
C VAL A 64 -16.96 -10.38 11.84
N GLN A 65 -16.92 -9.26 12.58
CA GLN A 65 -15.91 -9.04 13.60
C GLN A 65 -16.18 -9.93 14.83
N THR A 66 -15.16 -10.68 15.26
CA THR A 66 -15.25 -11.64 16.37
C THR A 66 -14.57 -11.16 17.64
N SER A 67 -13.58 -10.27 17.56
CA SER A 67 -12.87 -9.73 18.73
C SER A 67 -12.15 -8.41 18.41
N GLY A 68 -11.57 -7.79 19.44
CA GLY A 68 -10.84 -6.52 19.35
C GLY A 68 -11.75 -5.30 19.31
N ASP A 69 -11.14 -4.13 19.18
CA ASP A 69 -11.83 -2.85 19.02
C ASP A 69 -12.44 -2.76 17.60
N ARG A 70 -13.34 -1.80 17.39
CA ARG A 70 -14.03 -1.61 16.11
C ARG A 70 -13.04 -1.52 14.94
N ALA A 71 -13.19 -2.41 13.96
CA ALA A 71 -12.34 -2.46 12.78
C ALA A 71 -12.31 -1.14 12.00
N SER A 72 -11.18 -0.84 11.36
CA SER A 72 -11.04 0.32 10.47
C SER A 72 -12.15 0.36 9.41
N LYS A 73 -12.64 1.56 9.12
CA LYS A 73 -13.64 1.83 8.07
C LYS A 73 -13.15 1.44 6.67
N THR A 74 -11.84 1.26 6.50
CA THR A 74 -11.20 0.88 5.22
C THR A 74 -11.17 -0.64 4.98
N LEU A 75 -11.68 -1.46 5.89
CA LEU A 75 -11.69 -2.91 5.74
C LEU A 75 -12.25 -3.37 4.38
N ALA A 76 -13.29 -2.70 3.87
CA ALA A 76 -13.87 -3.01 2.57
C ALA A 76 -12.84 -2.89 1.44
N LEU A 77 -12.02 -1.83 1.44
CA LEU A 77 -10.93 -1.65 0.48
C LEU A 77 -9.90 -2.78 0.58
N HIS A 78 -9.44 -3.12 1.81
CA HIS A 78 -8.48 -4.19 2.02
C HIS A 78 -9.03 -5.54 1.52
N ARG A 79 -10.28 -5.87 1.80
CA ARG A 79 -10.92 -7.09 1.31
C ARG A 79 -11.01 -7.16 -0.21
N ARG A 80 -11.25 -6.03 -0.88
CA ARG A 80 -11.24 -5.95 -2.36
C ARG A 80 -9.86 -6.24 -2.93
N ILE A 81 -8.78 -5.76 -2.30
CA ILE A 81 -7.41 -6.06 -2.71
C ILE A 81 -7.13 -7.56 -2.52
N TYR A 82 -7.46 -8.13 -1.36
CA TYR A 82 -7.28 -9.56 -1.11
C TYR A 82 -8.08 -10.46 -2.05
N ALA A 83 -9.23 -10.00 -2.54
CA ALA A 83 -10.02 -10.72 -3.52
C ALA A 83 -9.41 -10.67 -4.92
N ALA A 84 -8.82 -9.53 -5.31
CA ALA A 84 -8.20 -9.33 -6.62
C ALA A 84 -6.78 -9.92 -6.70
N ASP A 85 -6.04 -9.95 -5.59
CA ASP A 85 -4.71 -10.56 -5.48
C ASP A 85 -4.69 -11.66 -4.40
N PRO A 86 -4.84 -12.94 -4.80
CA PRO A 86 -4.80 -14.06 -3.86
C PRO A 86 -3.45 -14.23 -3.14
N GLN A 87 -2.36 -13.68 -3.65
CA GLN A 87 -1.04 -13.74 -3.00
C GLN A 87 -0.85 -12.66 -1.93
N ALA A 88 -1.64 -11.59 -1.96
CA ALA A 88 -1.59 -10.54 -0.94
C ALA A 88 -2.00 -11.10 0.43
N ARG A 89 -1.14 -10.89 1.43
CA ARG A 89 -1.36 -11.26 2.83
C ARG A 89 -1.36 -10.05 3.75
N CYS A 90 -0.83 -8.91 3.28
CA CYS A 90 -0.78 -7.65 4.02
C CYS A 90 -1.22 -6.51 3.11
N VAL A 91 -2.02 -5.60 3.66
CA VAL A 91 -2.37 -4.31 3.02
C VAL A 91 -2.07 -3.19 4.00
N LEU A 92 -1.33 -2.19 3.53
CA LEU A 92 -0.98 -0.95 4.24
C LEU A 92 -1.64 0.24 3.56
N HIS A 93 -2.25 1.12 4.33
CA HIS A 93 -2.58 2.47 3.89
C HIS A 93 -1.91 3.49 4.80
N THR A 94 -1.24 4.47 4.23
CA THR A 94 -0.54 5.51 4.96
C THR A 94 -0.84 6.89 4.38
N HIS A 95 -0.45 7.95 5.11
CA HIS A 95 -0.48 9.32 4.61
C HIS A 95 0.96 9.85 4.46
N ALA A 96 1.83 9.03 3.82
CA ALA A 96 3.24 9.34 3.62
C ALA A 96 3.42 10.70 2.93
N THR A 97 4.25 11.55 3.51
CA THR A 97 4.25 13.00 3.26
C THR A 97 4.61 13.35 1.83
N HIS A 98 5.66 12.74 1.26
CA HIS A 98 6.09 13.09 -0.09
C HIS A 98 5.13 12.57 -1.15
N LEU A 99 4.52 11.41 -0.92
CA LEU A 99 3.49 10.86 -1.80
C LEU A 99 2.23 11.73 -1.81
N VAL A 100 1.76 12.19 -0.63
CA VAL A 100 0.64 13.14 -0.58
C VAL A 100 1.03 14.47 -1.24
N ALA A 101 2.21 15.03 -0.94
CA ALA A 101 2.71 16.24 -1.56
C ALA A 101 2.80 16.13 -3.09
N LEU A 102 3.19 14.96 -3.60
CA LEU A 102 3.24 14.69 -5.03
C LEU A 102 1.87 14.82 -5.69
N THR A 103 0.79 14.32 -5.08
CA THR A 103 -0.55 14.50 -5.63
C THR A 103 -1.02 15.94 -5.62
N LEU A 104 -0.61 16.73 -4.62
CA LEU A 104 -0.91 18.18 -4.53
C LEU A 104 -0.14 19.00 -5.57
N ALA A 105 1.11 18.60 -5.87
CA ALA A 105 1.97 19.25 -6.84
C ALA A 105 1.73 18.80 -8.29
N GLY A 106 0.90 17.77 -8.48
CA GLY A 106 0.66 17.08 -9.75
C GLY A 106 1.60 15.89 -9.96
N VAL A 107 1.02 14.73 -10.25
CA VAL A 107 1.75 13.49 -10.56
C VAL A 107 2.36 13.53 -11.96
N TRP A 108 3.28 12.60 -12.24
CA TRP A 108 3.86 12.47 -13.59
C TRP A 108 2.78 12.16 -14.62
N GLN A 109 2.01 11.09 -14.38
CA GLN A 109 0.83 10.74 -15.20
C GLN A 109 -0.14 9.88 -14.37
N ALA A 110 -1.40 9.76 -14.82
CA ALA A 110 -2.42 9.02 -14.05
C ALA A 110 -2.14 7.52 -13.93
N GLN A 111 -1.44 6.92 -14.90
CA GLN A 111 -1.07 5.52 -14.92
C GLN A 111 0.14 5.22 -14.02
N ASP A 112 1.00 6.22 -13.82
CA ASP A 112 2.22 6.14 -13.01
C ASP A 112 2.50 7.49 -12.36
N ILE A 113 2.39 7.55 -11.04
CA ILE A 113 2.54 8.82 -10.29
C ILE A 113 3.96 9.39 -10.33
N VAL A 114 4.97 8.53 -10.52
CA VAL A 114 6.41 8.89 -10.64
C VAL A 114 7.00 8.15 -11.83
N PRO A 115 7.86 8.79 -12.64
CA PRO A 115 8.59 8.08 -13.71
C PRO A 115 9.62 7.10 -13.14
N PRO A 116 10.08 6.11 -13.92
CA PRO A 116 11.10 5.14 -13.50
C PRO A 116 12.48 5.82 -13.39
N ILE A 117 12.73 6.53 -12.28
CA ILE A 117 13.96 7.30 -12.05
C ILE A 117 15.05 6.53 -11.31
N THR A 118 14.71 5.41 -10.66
CA THR A 118 15.69 4.56 -9.98
C THR A 118 15.49 3.10 -10.34
N PRO A 119 16.57 2.30 -10.37
CA PRO A 119 16.45 0.85 -10.58
C PRO A 119 15.60 0.16 -9.51
N TYR A 120 15.73 0.58 -8.25
CA TYR A 120 14.97 -0.03 -7.15
C TYR A 120 13.46 0.24 -7.25
N TYR A 121 13.06 1.43 -7.68
CA TYR A 121 11.65 1.72 -7.94
C TYR A 121 11.06 0.76 -8.99
N VAL A 122 11.76 0.57 -10.11
CA VAL A 122 11.36 -0.36 -11.17
C VAL A 122 11.27 -1.80 -10.65
N MET A 123 12.27 -2.26 -9.88
CA MET A 123 12.36 -3.63 -9.41
C MET A 123 11.42 -3.96 -8.25
N LYS A 124 11.24 -3.02 -7.31
CA LYS A 124 10.55 -3.29 -6.03
C LYS A 124 9.12 -2.78 -6.01
N VAL A 125 8.83 -1.67 -6.66
CA VAL A 125 7.51 -1.04 -6.66
C VAL A 125 6.76 -1.35 -7.95
N GLY A 126 7.30 -1.00 -9.11
CA GLY A 126 6.62 -1.09 -10.39
C GLY A 126 5.65 0.06 -10.63
N HIS A 127 4.63 -0.17 -11.46
CA HIS A 127 3.62 0.83 -11.78
C HIS A 127 2.73 1.18 -10.60
N VAL A 128 2.43 2.48 -10.43
CA VAL A 128 1.55 2.98 -9.35
C VAL A 128 0.53 3.96 -9.93
N PRO A 129 -0.68 3.51 -10.27
CA PRO A 129 -1.72 4.36 -10.81
C PRO A 129 -2.35 5.26 -9.72
N LEU A 130 -2.84 6.44 -10.17
CA LEU A 130 -3.56 7.39 -9.35
C LEU A 130 -5.06 7.13 -9.40
N ALA A 131 -5.66 6.83 -8.26
CA ALA A 131 -7.11 6.81 -8.11
C ALA A 131 -7.66 8.24 -8.12
N PRO A 132 -8.78 8.50 -8.80
CA PRO A 132 -9.44 9.81 -8.74
C PRO A 132 -9.82 10.18 -7.31
N TYR A 133 -9.77 11.50 -7.00
CA TYR A 133 -10.20 11.98 -5.69
C TYR A 133 -11.60 11.49 -5.32
N ARG A 134 -11.71 10.94 -4.13
CA ARG A 134 -12.96 10.58 -3.47
C ARG A 134 -12.81 10.84 -1.97
N ARG A 135 -13.94 11.11 -1.30
CA ARG A 135 -13.91 11.26 0.15
C ARG A 135 -13.44 9.96 0.84
N PRO A 136 -12.76 10.04 1.98
CA PRO A 136 -12.37 8.86 2.74
C PRO A 136 -13.57 7.94 3.04
N GLY A 137 -13.40 6.64 2.80
CA GLY A 137 -14.45 5.64 3.03
C GLY A 137 -15.51 5.54 1.92
N ASP A 138 -15.32 6.22 0.78
CA ASP A 138 -16.22 6.05 -0.36
C ASP A 138 -16.07 4.64 -0.95
N PRO A 139 -17.17 3.84 -1.05
CA PRO A 139 -17.12 2.48 -1.59
C PRO A 139 -16.58 2.41 -3.03
N ALA A 140 -16.85 3.43 -3.84
CA ALA A 140 -16.36 3.48 -5.21
C ALA A 140 -14.83 3.55 -5.33
N THR A 141 -14.11 3.92 -4.24
CA THR A 141 -12.64 3.78 -4.18
C THR A 141 -12.23 2.30 -4.17
N ALA A 142 -12.90 1.49 -3.37
CA ALA A 142 -12.60 0.06 -3.28
C ALA A 142 -12.90 -0.67 -4.59
N ASP A 143 -13.98 -0.30 -5.28
CA ASP A 143 -14.33 -0.86 -6.58
C ASP A 143 -13.31 -0.46 -7.65
N TRP A 144 -12.92 0.83 -7.70
CA TRP A 144 -11.89 1.29 -8.63
C TRP A 144 -10.55 0.56 -8.42
N VAL A 145 -10.12 0.39 -7.17
CA VAL A 145 -8.88 -0.34 -6.84
C VAL A 145 -8.97 -1.79 -7.29
N HIS A 146 -10.09 -2.46 -7.02
CA HIS A 146 -10.33 -3.84 -7.45
C HIS A 146 -10.22 -3.99 -8.97
N ASP A 147 -10.93 -3.14 -9.72
CA ASP A 147 -10.99 -3.23 -11.18
C ASP A 147 -9.63 -2.90 -11.82
N THR A 148 -8.93 -1.89 -11.29
CA THR A 148 -7.57 -1.54 -11.72
C THR A 148 -6.60 -2.69 -11.48
N LEU A 149 -6.67 -3.34 -10.31
CA LEU A 149 -5.82 -4.47 -9.98
C LEU A 149 -6.13 -5.69 -10.86
N ALA A 150 -7.41 -6.01 -11.05
CA ALA A 150 -7.82 -7.12 -11.91
C ALA A 150 -7.37 -6.91 -13.36
N ALA A 151 -7.50 -5.70 -13.90
CA ALA A 151 -7.02 -5.36 -15.23
C ALA A 151 -5.49 -5.48 -15.35
N SER A 152 -4.75 -5.07 -14.33
CA SER A 152 -3.28 -5.16 -14.32
C SER A 152 -2.79 -6.61 -14.28
N VAL A 153 -3.44 -7.45 -13.49
CA VAL A 153 -3.15 -8.90 -13.42
C VAL A 153 -3.43 -9.56 -14.78
N ALA A 154 -4.58 -9.26 -15.39
CA ALA A 154 -4.92 -9.77 -16.72
C ALA A 154 -3.93 -9.32 -17.81
N ALA A 155 -3.31 -8.15 -17.65
CA ALA A 155 -2.28 -7.63 -18.56
C ALA A 155 -0.87 -8.18 -18.25
N GLY A 156 -0.70 -9.08 -17.26
CA GLY A 156 0.60 -9.62 -16.83
C GLY A 156 1.52 -8.61 -16.15
N ARG A 157 0.96 -7.50 -15.64
CA ARG A 157 1.68 -6.43 -14.96
C ARG A 157 1.12 -6.21 -13.55
N PRO A 158 1.35 -7.15 -12.60
CA PRO A 158 0.77 -7.07 -11.27
C PRO A 158 1.24 -5.81 -10.54
N LEU A 159 0.28 -5.07 -10.00
CA LEU A 159 0.54 -3.90 -9.15
C LEU A 159 0.87 -4.35 -7.72
N ARG A 160 1.62 -3.50 -7.01
CA ARG A 160 1.90 -3.62 -5.57
C ARG A 160 1.40 -2.41 -4.78
N ALA A 161 1.02 -1.36 -5.48
CA ALA A 161 0.50 -0.13 -4.89
C ALA A 161 -0.47 0.58 -5.83
N VAL A 162 -1.34 1.38 -5.24
CA VAL A 162 -2.08 2.45 -5.90
C VAL A 162 -1.98 3.71 -5.05
N MET A 163 -2.06 4.87 -5.69
CA MET A 163 -2.11 6.14 -4.99
C MET A 163 -3.53 6.67 -4.94
N LEU A 164 -4.04 6.97 -3.75
CA LEU A 164 -5.31 7.68 -3.58
C LEU A 164 -5.03 9.18 -3.60
N ASP A 165 -5.66 9.90 -4.53
CA ASP A 165 -5.43 11.34 -4.69
C ASP A 165 -5.67 12.10 -3.39
N ARG A 166 -4.68 12.92 -2.96
CA ARG A 166 -4.68 13.76 -1.75
C ARG A 166 -4.82 13.01 -0.43
N LEU A 167 -4.72 11.69 -0.44
CA LEU A 167 -4.92 10.87 0.75
C LEU A 167 -3.68 10.04 1.10
N GLY A 168 -3.12 9.33 0.14
CA GLY A 168 -1.92 8.53 0.36
C GLY A 168 -1.95 7.18 -0.36
N PRO A 169 -0.85 6.43 -0.32
CA PRO A 169 -0.74 5.15 -0.98
C PRO A 169 -1.50 4.05 -0.25
N VAL A 170 -1.99 3.10 -1.01
CA VAL A 170 -2.37 1.76 -0.54
C VAL A 170 -1.39 0.78 -1.16
N VAL A 171 -0.69 0.03 -0.32
CA VAL A 171 0.36 -0.92 -0.71
C VAL A 171 0.00 -2.30 -0.19
N TRP A 172 0.28 -3.34 -0.98
CA TRP A 172 0.04 -4.73 -0.55
C TRP A 172 1.18 -5.65 -0.98
N HIS A 173 1.40 -6.70 -0.20
CA HIS A 173 2.36 -7.76 -0.50
C HIS A 173 2.05 -9.03 0.32
N ARG A 174 2.92 -10.04 0.21
CA ARG A 174 2.79 -11.34 0.89
C ARG A 174 3.07 -11.29 2.40
N SER A 175 3.65 -10.21 2.90
CA SER A 175 3.90 -10.01 4.35
C SER A 175 3.94 -8.52 4.70
N PRO A 176 3.79 -8.16 6.00
CA PRO A 176 3.98 -6.79 6.47
C PRO A 176 5.35 -6.21 6.12
N ALA A 177 6.42 -7.02 6.25
CA ALA A 177 7.78 -6.59 5.93
C ALA A 177 7.95 -6.25 4.44
N GLU A 178 7.45 -7.10 3.55
CA GLU A 178 7.52 -6.86 2.10
C GLU A 178 6.67 -5.66 1.69
N ALA A 179 5.45 -5.50 2.26
CA ALA A 179 4.61 -4.34 1.99
C ALA A 179 5.25 -3.03 2.48
N SER A 180 5.90 -3.05 3.66
CA SER A 180 6.66 -1.91 4.17
C SER A 180 7.83 -1.55 3.27
N ALA A 181 8.58 -2.54 2.76
CA ALA A 181 9.71 -2.30 1.86
C ALA A 181 9.26 -1.64 0.54
N VAL A 182 8.12 -2.05 -0.02
CA VAL A 182 7.52 -1.39 -1.20
C VAL A 182 7.13 0.05 -0.87
N LEU A 183 6.49 0.28 0.28
CA LEU A 183 6.10 1.63 0.70
C LEU A 183 7.32 2.54 0.91
N GLU A 184 8.36 2.04 1.56
CA GLU A 184 9.59 2.81 1.83
C GLU A 184 10.27 3.24 0.52
N GLU A 185 10.40 2.32 -0.45
CA GLU A 185 10.98 2.64 -1.76
C GLU A 185 10.09 3.62 -2.53
N LEU A 186 8.77 3.46 -2.47
CA LEU A 186 7.82 4.35 -3.14
C LEU A 186 7.88 5.78 -2.56
N GLU A 187 7.89 5.92 -1.23
CA GLU A 187 7.99 7.22 -0.55
C GLU A 187 9.35 7.88 -0.83
N GLU A 188 10.46 7.11 -0.79
CA GLU A 188 11.79 7.64 -1.09
C GLU A 188 11.89 8.09 -2.55
N THR A 189 11.32 7.34 -3.49
CA THR A 189 11.30 7.74 -4.91
C THR A 189 10.50 9.02 -5.12
N ALA A 190 9.34 9.16 -4.45
CA ALA A 190 8.55 10.40 -4.48
C ALA A 190 9.33 11.58 -3.88
N ARG A 191 10.04 11.35 -2.77
CA ARG A 191 10.91 12.35 -2.13
C ARG A 191 12.01 12.83 -3.09
N LEU A 192 12.73 11.91 -3.70
CA LEU A 192 13.77 12.23 -4.68
C LEU A 192 13.20 13.03 -5.86
N TRP A 193 12.07 12.58 -6.42
CA TRP A 193 11.40 13.24 -7.54
C TRP A 193 11.01 14.69 -7.22
N LEU A 194 10.50 14.94 -6.02
CA LEU A 194 10.17 16.29 -5.56
C LEU A 194 11.42 17.15 -5.31
N LEU A 195 12.44 16.59 -4.65
CA LEU A 195 13.69 17.31 -4.31
C LEU A 195 14.45 17.79 -5.54
N ILE A 196 14.48 17.02 -6.63
CA ILE A 196 15.15 17.41 -7.88
C ILE A 196 14.29 18.31 -8.78
N GLY A 197 13.15 18.80 -8.27
CA GLY A 197 12.24 19.65 -9.02
C GLY A 197 11.54 18.95 -10.18
N ARG A 198 11.43 17.63 -10.13
CA ARG A 198 10.79 16.78 -11.15
C ARG A 198 11.46 16.88 -12.54
N ASN A 199 12.72 17.19 -12.57
CA ASN A 199 13.50 17.44 -13.79
C ASN A 199 14.67 16.45 -13.93
N VAL A 200 14.34 15.19 -14.22
CA VAL A 200 15.30 14.15 -14.55
C VAL A 200 14.72 13.25 -15.65
N ALA A 201 15.57 12.80 -16.55
CA ALA A 201 15.17 11.81 -17.55
C ALA A 201 14.87 10.46 -16.86
N PRO A 202 13.75 9.79 -17.19
CA PRO A 202 13.52 8.42 -16.77
C PRO A 202 14.61 7.47 -17.27
N LEU A 203 14.74 6.32 -16.65
CA LEU A 203 15.53 5.21 -17.18
C LEU A 203 15.08 4.89 -18.61
N SER A 204 16.04 4.68 -19.50
CA SER A 204 15.76 4.30 -20.88
C SER A 204 15.16 2.89 -20.97
N ALA A 205 14.49 2.59 -22.09
CA ALA A 205 13.95 1.26 -22.34
C ALA A 205 15.03 0.16 -22.20
N ALA A 206 16.25 0.40 -22.69
CA ALA A 206 17.36 -0.53 -22.57
C ALA A 206 17.76 -0.81 -21.11
N GLN A 207 17.79 0.24 -20.27
CA GLN A 207 18.07 0.09 -18.83
C GLN A 207 16.96 -0.69 -18.11
N ILE A 208 15.70 -0.43 -18.47
CA ILE A 208 14.55 -1.18 -17.92
C ILE A 208 14.61 -2.65 -18.37
N ASP A 209 14.96 -2.92 -19.64
CA ASP A 209 15.09 -4.28 -20.15
C ASP A 209 16.22 -5.04 -19.47
N GLU A 210 17.34 -4.39 -19.16
CA GLU A 210 18.41 -4.97 -18.34
C GLU A 210 17.89 -5.39 -16.95
N LEU A 211 17.09 -4.54 -16.29
CA LEU A 211 16.49 -4.88 -15.00
C LEU A 211 15.49 -6.04 -15.10
N ARG A 212 14.72 -6.13 -16.19
CA ARG A 212 13.82 -7.26 -16.44
C ARG A 212 14.59 -8.57 -16.60
N GLN A 213 15.70 -8.55 -17.36
CA GLN A 213 16.53 -9.74 -17.64
C GLN A 213 17.30 -10.19 -16.39
N ALA A 214 17.91 -9.26 -15.66
CA ALA A 214 18.78 -9.59 -14.53
C ALA A 214 17.99 -9.91 -13.24
N PHE A 215 16.84 -9.29 -13.02
CA PHE A 215 16.12 -9.32 -11.74
C PHE A 215 14.64 -9.68 -11.85
N GLY A 216 14.12 -9.90 -13.05
CA GLY A 216 12.70 -10.20 -13.26
C GLY A 216 11.79 -9.00 -12.93
N ALA A 217 12.29 -7.77 -13.11
CA ALA A 217 11.49 -6.58 -12.86
C ALA A 217 10.24 -6.57 -13.75
N VAL A 218 9.11 -6.16 -13.16
CA VAL A 218 7.84 -6.02 -13.88
C VAL A 218 7.54 -4.52 -14.03
N TRP A 219 7.85 -4.02 -15.24
CA TRP A 219 7.63 -2.62 -15.59
C TRP A 219 7.02 -2.51 -16.99
#